data_2b2533d71a60dec501d1e1582e78b762
#
_entry.id   2b2533d71a60dec501d1e1582e78b762
#
_cell.length_a   1.000
_cell.length_b   1.000
_cell.length_c   1.000
_cell.angle_alpha   90.00
_cell.angle_beta   90.00
_cell.angle_gamma   90.00
#
_symmetry.space_group_name_H-M   'P 1'
#
loop_
_entity.id
_entity.type
_entity.pdbx_description
1 polymer ?
#
loop_
_entity_poly.entity_id
_entity_poly.type
_entity_poly.pdbx_seq_one_letter_code
_entity_poly.pdbx_strand_id
1 'polypeptide(L)'
;MRVLFWGTPAYAIPTLNALFDGGHQIVGVVTQPDRRRGRGGALQASPVKARALQLQLQSSTPIPIFCPERIRKEPQIQADLAALGADLNVVVAFGQLLPAAVLDAPLFGSWNGHGSLLPRWRGAAPIQWCLLEGDSSTGVGIMAMEVGLDTGPVLIERHLSIGLLENASQLGIRLSELTAELMLEALPLIAKGNYQLQPQPADGVCNARMINKADYQIDWQQPALQLHRQVMALYPGVYTTWQGKRLKMLATEPLVERLSAELSPEVAELTKRQWPQECPGEVIERIPGLGVVFATGGCPLLLRSGQLEGKSAASGANLLQQLN
;
A
#
# COMPACT_ATOMS: atom_id res chain seq x y z
N MET A 1 -0.79 26.52 -9.25
CA MET A 1 0.67 26.24 -9.22
C MET A 1 1.02 25.32 -10.38
N ARG A 2 2.25 25.39 -10.88
CA ARG A 2 2.83 24.50 -11.87
C ARG A 2 3.44 23.29 -11.14
N VAL A 3 2.85 22.13 -11.32
CA VAL A 3 3.20 20.91 -10.55
C VAL A 3 3.86 19.90 -11.47
N LEU A 4 5.04 19.39 -11.09
CA LEU A 4 5.65 18.21 -11.66
C LEU A 4 5.28 17.02 -10.75
N PHE A 5 4.47 16.10 -11.29
CA PHE A 5 3.95 14.97 -10.53
C PHE A 5 4.80 13.72 -10.70
N TRP A 6 5.11 13.03 -9.60
CA TRP A 6 5.88 11.80 -9.54
C TRP A 6 5.08 10.70 -8.88
N GLY A 7 4.82 9.63 -9.61
CA GLY A 7 4.06 8.52 -9.06
C GLY A 7 4.05 7.30 -10.00
N THR A 8 3.71 6.11 -9.46
CA THR A 8 3.73 4.89 -10.28
C THR A 8 2.48 4.03 -10.09
N PRO A 9 2.12 3.54 -8.88
CA PRO A 9 0.98 2.66 -8.68
C PRO A 9 -0.35 3.41 -8.67
N ALA A 10 -1.44 2.65 -8.65
CA ALA A 10 -2.79 3.19 -8.55
C ALA A 10 -3.00 4.07 -7.30
N TYR A 11 -2.25 3.81 -6.24
CA TYR A 11 -2.22 4.62 -5.01
C TYR A 11 -1.98 6.12 -5.27
N ALA A 12 -1.19 6.47 -6.30
CA ALA A 12 -0.87 7.86 -6.63
C ALA A 12 -1.94 8.57 -7.48
N ILE A 13 -2.90 7.82 -8.06
CA ILE A 13 -3.92 8.37 -8.97
C ILE A 13 -4.85 9.39 -8.29
N PRO A 14 -5.40 9.15 -7.08
CA PRO A 14 -6.26 10.14 -6.42
C PRO A 14 -5.58 11.50 -6.27
N THR A 15 -4.30 11.53 -5.88
CA THR A 15 -3.54 12.79 -5.76
C THR A 15 -3.36 13.48 -7.11
N LEU A 16 -3.01 12.73 -8.17
CA LEU A 16 -2.88 13.30 -9.52
C LEU A 16 -4.21 13.90 -10.00
N ASN A 17 -5.33 13.21 -9.78
CA ASN A 17 -6.66 13.71 -10.11
C ASN A 17 -7.00 14.97 -9.32
N ALA A 18 -6.81 14.94 -8.00
CA ALA A 18 -7.12 16.06 -7.13
C ALA A 18 -6.34 17.34 -7.52
N LEU A 19 -5.07 17.19 -7.89
CA LEU A 19 -4.25 18.30 -8.40
C LEU A 19 -4.80 18.86 -9.72
N PHE A 20 -5.16 17.99 -10.66
CA PHE A 20 -5.70 18.39 -11.95
C PHE A 20 -7.06 19.06 -11.80
N ASP A 21 -7.99 18.44 -11.07
CA ASP A 21 -9.34 18.93 -10.84
C ASP A 21 -9.36 20.21 -9.98
N GLY A 22 -8.35 20.36 -9.09
CA GLY A 22 -8.11 21.57 -8.28
C GLY A 22 -7.53 22.75 -9.07
N GLY A 23 -7.40 22.62 -10.42
CA GLY A 23 -6.96 23.70 -11.28
C GLY A 23 -5.45 23.97 -11.25
N HIS A 24 -4.64 23.03 -10.72
CA HIS A 24 -3.20 23.11 -10.83
C HIS A 24 -2.73 22.70 -12.22
N GLN A 25 -1.74 23.41 -12.75
CA GLN A 25 -1.15 23.06 -14.04
C GLN A 25 -0.17 21.90 -13.85
N ILE A 26 -0.52 20.71 -14.35
CA ILE A 26 0.41 19.59 -14.39
C ILE A 26 1.38 19.81 -15.55
N VAL A 27 2.60 20.25 -15.24
CA VAL A 27 3.63 20.56 -16.24
C VAL A 27 4.36 19.32 -16.75
N GLY A 28 4.24 18.21 -16.06
CA GLY A 28 4.79 16.92 -16.44
C GLY A 28 4.42 15.84 -15.44
N VAL A 29 4.50 14.58 -15.88
CA VAL A 29 4.32 13.39 -15.05
C VAL A 29 5.53 12.49 -15.20
N VAL A 30 6.12 12.09 -14.07
CA VAL A 30 7.24 11.15 -14.02
C VAL A 30 6.78 9.84 -13.37
N THR A 31 7.02 8.74 -14.04
CA THR A 31 6.57 7.41 -13.59
C THR A 31 7.59 6.34 -13.97
N GLN A 32 7.48 5.16 -13.38
CA GLN A 32 8.33 4.02 -13.74
C GLN A 32 8.05 3.58 -15.18
N PRO A 33 9.06 3.03 -15.89
CA PRO A 33 8.90 2.46 -17.21
C PRO A 33 7.85 1.37 -17.29
N ASP A 34 7.34 1.14 -18.48
CA ASP A 34 6.41 0.06 -18.77
C ASP A 34 7.04 -1.30 -18.40
N ARG A 35 6.26 -2.16 -17.76
CA ARG A 35 6.74 -3.47 -17.30
C ARG A 35 5.89 -4.59 -17.90
N ARG A 36 6.52 -5.74 -18.15
CA ARG A 36 5.79 -6.94 -18.56
C ARG A 36 4.91 -7.44 -17.41
N ARG A 37 3.61 -7.57 -17.65
CA ARG A 37 2.63 -8.02 -16.65
C ARG A 37 1.64 -9.02 -17.26
N GLY A 38 1.04 -9.84 -16.38
CA GLY A 38 0.01 -10.82 -16.74
C GLY A 38 0.55 -12.07 -17.43
N ARG A 39 -0.35 -13.03 -17.75
CA ARG A 39 -0.03 -14.34 -18.36
C ARG A 39 0.46 -14.22 -19.79
N GLY A 40 0.58 -13.22 -20.46
CA GLY A 40 1.11 -13.07 -21.83
C GLY A 40 2.39 -12.24 -21.87
N GLY A 41 2.84 -11.69 -20.71
CA GLY A 41 4.04 -10.87 -20.64
C GLY A 41 3.99 -9.60 -21.51
N ALA A 42 2.81 -9.08 -21.83
CA ALA A 42 2.67 -7.84 -22.58
C ALA A 42 3.21 -6.64 -21.77
N LEU A 43 3.87 -5.70 -22.47
CA LEU A 43 4.26 -4.43 -21.86
C LEU A 43 3.01 -3.65 -21.48
N GLN A 44 2.94 -3.26 -20.22
CA GLN A 44 1.83 -2.47 -19.69
C GLN A 44 2.35 -1.19 -19.07
N ALA A 45 1.66 -0.10 -19.38
CA ALA A 45 1.91 1.19 -18.76
C ALA A 45 1.66 1.12 -17.25
N SER A 46 2.38 1.97 -16.50
CA SER A 46 2.05 2.16 -15.09
C SER A 46 0.63 2.75 -14.96
N PRO A 47 -0.09 2.52 -13.84
CA PRO A 47 -1.38 3.14 -13.59
C PRO A 47 -1.34 4.66 -13.74
N VAL A 48 -0.30 5.31 -13.23
CA VAL A 48 -0.12 6.76 -13.35
C VAL A 48 0.08 7.18 -14.81
N LYS A 49 0.90 6.46 -15.61
CA LYS A 49 1.07 6.75 -17.04
C LYS A 49 -0.27 6.65 -17.79
N ALA A 50 -1.01 5.57 -17.55
CA ALA A 50 -2.32 5.37 -18.19
C ALA A 50 -3.28 6.51 -17.83
N ARG A 51 -3.30 6.95 -16.57
CA ARG A 51 -4.14 8.07 -16.15
C ARG A 51 -3.68 9.41 -16.73
N ALA A 52 -2.40 9.69 -16.77
CA ALA A 52 -1.84 10.91 -17.35
C ALA A 52 -2.20 11.05 -18.85
N LEU A 53 -2.17 9.95 -19.60
CA LEU A 53 -2.62 9.94 -21.00
C LEU A 53 -4.12 10.29 -21.14
N GLN A 54 -4.96 9.86 -20.19
CA GLN A 54 -6.39 10.25 -20.18
C GLN A 54 -6.57 11.73 -19.85
N LEU A 55 -5.82 12.26 -18.87
CA LEU A 55 -5.86 13.68 -18.49
C LEU A 55 -5.37 14.57 -19.63
N GLN A 56 -4.40 14.10 -20.42
CA GLN A 56 -3.93 14.82 -21.60
C GLN A 56 -5.06 15.14 -22.58
N LEU A 57 -6.06 14.27 -22.74
CA LEU A 57 -7.22 14.49 -23.61
C LEU A 57 -8.16 15.59 -23.09
N GLN A 58 -8.08 15.91 -21.81
CA GLN A 58 -8.90 16.93 -21.14
C GLN A 58 -8.13 18.24 -20.93
N SER A 59 -6.81 18.20 -21.08
CA SER A 59 -5.94 19.35 -20.86
C SER A 59 -5.78 20.19 -22.13
N SER A 60 -5.84 21.51 -21.98
CA SER A 60 -5.53 22.46 -23.05
C SER A 60 -4.01 22.60 -23.30
N THR A 61 -3.19 22.13 -22.37
CA THR A 61 -1.74 22.18 -22.47
C THR A 61 -1.13 20.78 -22.47
N PRO A 62 0.00 20.55 -23.17
CA PRO A 62 0.67 19.25 -23.13
C PRO A 62 1.08 18.85 -21.72
N ILE A 63 0.89 17.56 -21.41
CA ILE A 63 1.40 16.93 -20.17
C ILE A 63 2.46 15.91 -20.57
N PRO A 64 3.74 16.31 -20.70
CA PRO A 64 4.80 15.38 -21.05
C PRO A 64 4.96 14.30 -19.98
N ILE A 65 5.22 13.06 -20.42
CA ILE A 65 5.37 11.89 -19.55
C ILE A 65 6.79 11.37 -19.68
N PHE A 66 7.48 11.31 -18.55
CA PHE A 66 8.85 10.82 -18.44
C PHE A 66 8.88 9.48 -17.72
N CYS A 67 9.65 8.54 -18.27
CA CYS A 67 9.75 7.18 -17.72
C CYS A 67 11.21 6.77 -17.51
N PRO A 68 11.96 7.42 -16.60
CA PRO A 68 13.38 7.12 -16.38
C PRO A 68 13.57 5.72 -15.81
N GLU A 69 14.52 4.95 -16.35
CA GLU A 69 14.92 3.66 -15.76
C GLU A 69 15.61 3.88 -14.40
N ARG A 70 16.50 4.90 -14.35
CA ARG A 70 17.21 5.29 -13.12
C ARG A 70 17.46 6.79 -13.12
N ILE A 71 16.53 7.57 -12.59
CA ILE A 71 16.62 9.05 -12.61
C ILE A 71 17.97 9.60 -12.17
N ARG A 72 18.64 8.98 -11.20
CA ARG A 72 19.96 9.40 -10.73
C ARG A 72 21.07 9.29 -11.78
N LYS A 73 20.88 8.47 -12.83
CA LYS A 73 21.86 8.20 -13.89
C LYS A 73 21.49 8.83 -15.23
N GLU A 74 20.45 9.63 -15.27
CA GLU A 74 19.89 10.19 -16.48
C GLU A 74 19.91 11.74 -16.43
N PRO A 75 21.11 12.37 -16.52
CA PRO A 75 21.25 13.82 -16.35
C PRO A 75 20.47 14.62 -17.41
N GLN A 76 20.31 14.08 -18.64
CA GLN A 76 19.50 14.74 -19.65
C GLN A 76 18.03 14.84 -19.23
N ILE A 77 17.45 13.74 -18.71
CA ILE A 77 16.06 13.77 -18.20
C ILE A 77 15.96 14.74 -17.02
N GLN A 78 16.95 14.78 -16.12
CA GLN A 78 16.94 15.76 -15.01
C GLN A 78 16.92 17.20 -15.54
N ALA A 79 17.70 17.51 -16.57
CA ALA A 79 17.73 18.82 -17.21
C ALA A 79 16.38 19.14 -17.90
N ASP A 80 15.81 18.19 -18.62
CA ASP A 80 14.51 18.34 -19.29
C ASP A 80 13.40 18.62 -18.26
N LEU A 81 13.41 17.91 -17.12
CA LEU A 81 12.45 18.12 -16.02
C LEU A 81 12.62 19.51 -15.38
N ALA A 82 13.85 19.96 -15.15
CA ALA A 82 14.14 21.31 -14.64
C ALA A 82 13.65 22.40 -15.61
N ALA A 83 13.81 22.18 -16.92
CA ALA A 83 13.36 23.10 -17.96
C ALA A 83 11.84 23.26 -18.04
N LEU A 84 11.04 22.34 -17.45
CA LEU A 84 9.59 22.49 -17.34
C LEU A 84 9.17 23.65 -16.45
N GLY A 85 10.06 24.16 -15.59
CA GLY A 85 9.78 25.30 -14.71
C GLY A 85 8.64 25.03 -13.75
N ALA A 86 8.63 23.87 -13.11
CA ALA A 86 7.66 23.54 -12.06
C ALA A 86 7.85 24.44 -10.83
N ASP A 87 6.75 24.82 -10.19
CA ASP A 87 6.81 25.52 -8.89
C ASP A 87 7.23 24.56 -7.77
N LEU A 88 6.75 23.29 -7.85
CA LEU A 88 7.09 22.24 -6.87
C LEU A 88 6.99 20.84 -7.51
N ASN A 89 7.66 19.87 -6.89
CA ASN A 89 7.45 18.46 -7.12
C ASN A 89 6.41 17.90 -6.11
N VAL A 90 5.43 17.14 -6.61
CA VAL A 90 4.57 16.29 -5.79
C VAL A 90 4.91 14.84 -6.06
N VAL A 91 5.33 14.13 -5.02
CA VAL A 91 5.83 12.75 -5.10
C VAL A 91 4.91 11.83 -4.30
N VAL A 92 4.35 10.80 -4.97
CA VAL A 92 3.52 9.79 -4.32
C VAL A 92 3.88 8.41 -4.85
N ALA A 93 4.52 7.60 -4.05
CA ALA A 93 4.89 6.21 -4.37
C ALA A 93 5.61 6.09 -5.74
N PHE A 94 6.62 6.91 -6.01
CA PHE A 94 7.36 6.87 -7.28
C PHE A 94 8.26 5.64 -7.41
N GLY A 95 8.93 5.24 -6.31
CA GLY A 95 9.73 4.01 -6.26
C GLY A 95 11.19 4.17 -6.67
N GLN A 96 11.72 5.40 -6.77
CA GLN A 96 13.15 5.70 -6.89
C GLN A 96 13.53 6.84 -5.95
N LEU A 97 14.77 6.83 -5.47
CA LEU A 97 15.33 7.96 -4.74
C LEU A 97 15.68 9.09 -5.72
N LEU A 98 15.24 10.30 -5.40
CA LEU A 98 15.50 11.48 -6.20
C LEU A 98 16.89 12.07 -5.83
N PRO A 99 17.70 12.50 -6.81
CA PRO A 99 18.93 13.21 -6.53
C PRO A 99 18.66 14.66 -6.12
N ALA A 100 19.58 15.29 -5.39
CA ALA A 100 19.46 16.67 -4.94
C ALA A 100 19.12 17.65 -6.09
N ALA A 101 19.75 17.49 -7.26
CA ALA A 101 19.46 18.32 -8.43
C ALA A 101 17.99 18.29 -8.89
N VAL A 102 17.25 17.20 -8.62
CA VAL A 102 15.82 17.09 -8.89
C VAL A 102 14.98 17.62 -7.72
N LEU A 103 15.42 17.33 -6.48
CA LEU A 103 14.72 17.76 -5.27
C LEU A 103 14.68 19.28 -5.14
N ASP A 104 15.80 19.93 -5.46
CA ASP A 104 16.03 21.38 -5.25
C ASP A 104 15.70 22.22 -6.49
N ALA A 105 15.36 21.59 -7.62
CA ALA A 105 15.09 22.33 -8.87
C ALA A 105 13.84 23.23 -8.79
N PRO A 106 12.69 22.81 -8.21
CA PRO A 106 11.52 23.68 -8.10
C PRO A 106 11.67 24.71 -6.97
N LEU A 107 11.10 25.90 -7.18
CA LEU A 107 11.14 26.99 -6.21
C LEU A 107 10.64 26.61 -4.80
N PHE A 108 9.58 25.83 -4.73
CA PHE A 108 8.97 25.35 -3.47
C PHE A 108 9.42 23.94 -3.09
N GLY A 109 10.48 23.41 -3.74
CA GLY A 109 11.05 22.11 -3.40
C GLY A 109 10.19 20.91 -3.78
N SER A 110 10.42 19.81 -3.09
CA SER A 110 9.78 18.51 -3.36
C SER A 110 9.04 18.00 -2.12
N TRP A 111 7.80 17.55 -2.32
CA TRP A 111 6.90 17.14 -1.24
C TRP A 111 6.37 15.73 -1.49
N ASN A 112 6.46 14.89 -0.47
CA ASN A 112 5.99 13.51 -0.52
C ASN A 112 4.75 13.31 0.33
N GLY A 113 3.75 12.63 -0.25
CA GLY A 113 2.65 12.04 0.51
C GLY A 113 3.03 10.61 0.93
N HIS A 114 3.44 10.46 2.20
CA HIS A 114 3.89 9.19 2.75
C HIS A 114 2.78 8.48 3.51
N GLY A 115 2.54 7.20 3.19
CA GLY A 115 1.45 6.39 3.74
C GLY A 115 1.75 5.77 5.10
N SER A 116 2.34 6.53 6.01
CA SER A 116 2.47 6.21 7.44
C SER A 116 2.62 7.48 8.28
N LEU A 117 2.54 7.34 9.59
CA LEU A 117 2.87 8.38 10.57
C LEU A 117 4.37 8.30 10.88
N LEU A 118 5.14 9.16 10.23
CA LEU A 118 6.59 9.21 10.40
C LEU A 118 6.96 9.63 11.85
N PRO A 119 8.04 9.07 12.42
CA PRO A 119 9.13 8.32 11.79
C PRO A 119 8.88 6.80 11.66
N ARG A 120 7.67 6.32 11.98
CA ARG A 120 7.35 4.90 11.85
C ARG A 120 7.10 4.54 10.38
N TRP A 121 7.68 3.41 9.95
CA TRP A 121 7.53 2.84 8.60
C TRP A 121 8.10 3.69 7.46
N ARG A 122 9.32 4.26 7.64
CA ARG A 122 10.08 4.80 6.51
C ARG A 122 10.36 3.71 5.49
N GLY A 123 10.19 3.99 4.19
CA GLY A 123 10.58 3.08 3.13
C GLY A 123 9.46 2.59 2.21
N ALA A 124 9.65 1.38 1.64
CA ALA A 124 8.94 0.96 0.44
C ALA A 124 7.53 0.39 0.67
N ALA A 125 7.21 -0.11 1.87
CA ALA A 125 5.99 -0.88 2.11
C ALA A 125 5.29 -0.54 3.45
N PRO A 126 5.06 0.76 3.77
CA PRO A 126 4.48 1.18 5.06
C PRO A 126 3.12 0.55 5.34
N ILE A 127 2.24 0.44 4.34
CA ILE A 127 0.89 -0.15 4.46
C ILE A 127 0.96 -1.62 4.87
N GLN A 128 1.88 -2.38 4.27
CA GLN A 128 2.03 -3.79 4.60
C GLN A 128 2.59 -3.98 6.00
N TRP A 129 3.60 -3.18 6.36
CA TRP A 129 4.27 -3.35 7.65
C TRP A 129 3.42 -2.93 8.83
N CYS A 130 2.60 -1.88 8.74
CA CYS A 130 1.69 -1.53 9.84
C CYS A 130 0.65 -2.64 10.10
N LEU A 131 0.18 -3.31 9.06
CA LEU A 131 -0.73 -4.45 9.19
C LEU A 131 -0.03 -5.71 9.73
N LEU A 132 1.19 -6.02 9.25
CA LEU A 132 1.99 -7.16 9.73
C LEU A 132 2.28 -7.06 11.23
N GLU A 133 2.66 -5.88 11.70
CA GLU A 133 2.95 -5.63 13.11
C GLU A 133 1.67 -5.44 13.95
N GLY A 134 0.53 -5.23 13.28
CA GLY A 134 -0.77 -5.09 13.92
C GLY A 134 -0.94 -3.76 14.63
N ASP A 135 -0.48 -2.71 14.00
CA ASP A 135 -0.77 -1.36 14.43
C ASP A 135 -2.28 -1.12 14.43
N SER A 136 -2.81 -0.52 15.48
CA SER A 136 -4.23 -0.17 15.56
C SER A 136 -4.59 1.11 14.81
N SER A 137 -3.56 1.88 14.42
CA SER A 137 -3.70 3.12 13.65
C SER A 137 -2.49 3.34 12.75
N THR A 138 -2.72 4.04 11.67
CA THR A 138 -1.72 4.55 10.74
C THR A 138 -2.14 5.93 10.27
N GLY A 139 -1.62 6.42 9.16
CA GLY A 139 -2.03 7.71 8.61
C GLY A 139 -1.24 8.10 7.38
N VAL A 140 -1.32 9.38 7.05
CA VAL A 140 -0.56 10.00 5.98
C VAL A 140 0.13 11.24 6.51
N GLY A 141 1.40 11.42 6.15
CA GLY A 141 2.15 12.66 6.35
C GLY A 141 2.53 13.29 5.01
N ILE A 142 2.34 14.61 4.88
CA ILE A 142 2.97 15.40 3.81
C ILE A 142 4.28 15.92 4.35
N MET A 143 5.38 15.49 3.75
CA MET A 143 6.74 15.82 4.21
C MET A 143 7.56 16.52 3.12
N ALA A 144 8.43 17.41 3.53
CA ALA A 144 9.47 17.95 2.66
C ALA A 144 10.50 16.87 2.39
N MET A 145 10.86 16.66 1.12
CA MET A 145 11.83 15.62 0.75
C MET A 145 13.26 16.07 0.90
N GLU A 146 14.08 15.17 1.38
CA GLU A 146 15.54 15.26 1.47
C GLU A 146 16.19 14.09 0.71
N VAL A 147 17.51 14.09 0.61
CA VAL A 147 18.26 13.01 -0.07
C VAL A 147 18.11 11.67 0.65
N GLY A 148 17.79 11.68 1.95
CA GLY A 148 17.52 10.48 2.76
C GLY A 148 16.20 9.79 2.41
N LEU A 149 16.08 8.51 2.78
CA LEU A 149 14.84 7.75 2.59
C LEU A 149 13.82 8.14 3.66
N ASP A 150 12.83 8.93 3.28
CA ASP A 150 11.72 9.39 4.13
C ASP A 150 12.17 10.03 5.47
N THR A 151 13.28 10.79 5.43
CA THR A 151 13.89 11.42 6.61
C THR A 151 13.48 12.87 6.81
N GLY A 152 12.90 13.51 5.81
CA GLY A 152 12.58 14.92 5.82
C GLY A 152 11.50 15.29 6.84
N PRO A 153 11.40 16.57 7.23
CA PRO A 153 10.41 17.03 8.22
C PRO A 153 8.99 17.00 7.67
N VAL A 154 8.03 16.80 8.57
CA VAL A 154 6.59 16.68 8.24
C VAL A 154 5.93 18.06 8.33
N LEU A 155 5.10 18.38 7.33
CA LEU A 155 4.30 19.61 7.29
C LEU A 155 2.95 19.44 8.00
N ILE A 156 2.20 18.43 7.57
CA ILE A 156 0.89 18.04 8.13
C ILE A 156 0.75 16.53 8.11
N GLU A 157 -0.01 16.00 9.05
CA GLU A 157 -0.33 14.57 9.10
C GLU A 157 -1.78 14.34 9.53
N ARG A 158 -2.33 13.18 9.20
CA ARG A 158 -3.66 12.75 9.63
C ARG A 158 -3.70 11.26 9.90
N HIS A 159 -4.32 10.91 11.02
CA HIS A 159 -4.44 9.54 11.50
C HIS A 159 -5.64 8.82 10.90
N LEU A 160 -5.52 7.52 10.72
CA LEU A 160 -6.58 6.56 10.39
C LEU A 160 -6.51 5.36 11.33
N SER A 161 -7.65 4.91 11.84
CA SER A 161 -7.76 3.62 12.54
C SER A 161 -7.67 2.47 11.53
N ILE A 162 -7.11 1.35 11.97
CA ILE A 162 -7.03 0.09 11.23
C ILE A 162 -7.96 -0.91 11.88
N GLY A 163 -8.90 -1.48 11.11
CA GLY A 163 -9.76 -2.56 11.57
C GLY A 163 -9.04 -3.92 11.48
N LEU A 164 -9.32 -4.83 12.42
CA LEU A 164 -8.72 -6.16 12.44
C LEU A 164 -8.90 -6.89 11.09
N LEU A 165 -10.07 -6.81 10.49
CA LEU A 165 -10.42 -7.49 9.24
C LEU A 165 -10.11 -6.68 7.97
N GLU A 166 -9.45 -5.54 8.11
CA GLU A 166 -9.08 -4.68 6.98
C GLU A 166 -7.79 -5.17 6.31
N ASN A 167 -7.81 -5.37 5.00
CA ASN A 167 -6.63 -5.78 4.25
C ASN A 167 -5.88 -4.59 3.63
N ALA A 168 -4.65 -4.84 3.19
CA ALA A 168 -3.78 -3.81 2.60
C ALA A 168 -4.38 -3.11 1.38
N SER A 169 -5.26 -3.77 0.61
CA SER A 169 -5.94 -3.14 -0.53
C SER A 169 -6.97 -2.12 -0.06
N GLN A 170 -7.76 -2.45 0.95
CA GLN A 170 -8.77 -1.57 1.52
C GLN A 170 -8.12 -0.37 2.23
N LEU A 171 -7.14 -0.64 3.10
CA LEU A 171 -6.38 0.40 3.78
C LEU A 171 -5.66 1.31 2.78
N GLY A 172 -5.08 0.73 1.72
CA GLY A 172 -4.40 1.47 0.66
C GLY A 172 -5.31 2.45 -0.08
N ILE A 173 -6.58 2.10 -0.32
CA ILE A 173 -7.57 3.01 -0.91
C ILE A 173 -7.79 4.21 0.01
N ARG A 174 -8.11 3.97 1.29
CA ARG A 174 -8.35 5.03 2.27
C ARG A 174 -7.14 5.97 2.44
N LEU A 175 -5.93 5.41 2.50
CA LEU A 175 -4.70 6.20 2.60
C LEU A 175 -4.42 6.98 1.31
N SER A 176 -4.74 6.45 0.13
CA SER A 176 -4.54 7.16 -1.13
C SER A 176 -5.47 8.37 -1.29
N GLU A 177 -6.72 8.22 -0.86
CA GLU A 177 -7.71 9.32 -0.81
C GLU A 177 -7.27 10.40 0.19
N LEU A 178 -6.89 9.98 1.40
CA LEU A 178 -6.37 10.88 2.42
C LEU A 178 -5.08 11.60 1.97
N THR A 179 -4.21 10.93 1.21
CA THR A 179 -3.01 11.56 0.63
C THR A 179 -3.38 12.68 -0.33
N ALA A 180 -4.43 12.49 -1.14
CA ALA A 180 -4.91 13.50 -2.06
C ALA A 180 -5.49 14.72 -1.33
N GLU A 181 -6.31 14.49 -0.31
CA GLU A 181 -6.88 15.55 0.53
C GLU A 181 -5.78 16.39 1.20
N LEU A 182 -4.86 15.72 1.91
CA LEU A 182 -3.78 16.39 2.62
C LEU A 182 -2.83 17.13 1.68
N MET A 183 -2.57 16.60 0.49
CA MET A 183 -1.74 17.28 -0.49
C MET A 183 -2.39 18.60 -0.93
N LEU A 184 -3.71 18.61 -1.20
CA LEU A 184 -4.43 19.85 -1.52
C LEU A 184 -4.45 20.86 -0.36
N GLU A 185 -4.52 20.39 0.89
CA GLU A 185 -4.41 21.25 2.07
C GLU A 185 -2.99 21.84 2.22
N ALA A 186 -1.96 21.07 1.90
CA ALA A 186 -0.57 21.48 2.01
C ALA A 186 -0.17 22.56 0.99
N LEU A 187 -0.65 22.47 -0.25
CA LEU A 187 -0.22 23.34 -1.35
C LEU A 187 -0.38 24.84 -1.07
N PRO A 188 -1.52 25.36 -0.56
CA PRO A 188 -1.64 26.76 -0.23
C PRO A 188 -0.74 27.23 0.92
N LEU A 189 -0.41 26.33 1.86
CA LEU A 189 0.55 26.61 2.95
C LEU A 189 1.96 26.76 2.37
N ILE A 190 2.34 25.82 1.50
CA ILE A 190 3.63 25.81 0.80
C ILE A 190 3.79 27.08 -0.05
N ALA A 191 2.76 27.43 -0.83
CA ALA A 191 2.80 28.61 -1.72
C ALA A 191 2.96 29.94 -0.97
N LYS A 192 2.39 30.03 0.23
CA LYS A 192 2.48 31.24 1.07
C LYS A 192 3.76 31.30 1.91
N GLY A 193 4.50 30.19 2.01
CA GLY A 193 5.66 30.08 2.91
C GLY A 193 5.29 30.22 4.40
N ASN A 194 4.03 30.10 4.75
CA ASN A 194 3.52 30.27 6.12
C ASN A 194 3.22 28.90 6.74
N TYR A 195 4.28 28.17 7.08
CA TYR A 195 4.17 26.86 7.73
C TYR A 195 5.37 26.61 8.65
N GLN A 196 5.19 25.68 9.57
CA GLN A 196 6.27 25.13 10.39
C GLN A 196 6.44 23.66 10.09
N LEU A 197 7.66 23.29 9.74
CA LEU A 197 8.05 21.90 9.56
C LEU A 197 8.37 21.27 10.91
N GLN A 198 7.80 20.11 11.16
CA GLN A 198 8.06 19.31 12.35
C GLN A 198 9.17 18.30 12.03
N PRO A 199 10.39 18.46 12.61
CA PRO A 199 11.43 17.45 12.47
C PRO A 199 10.92 16.11 12.99
N GLN A 200 11.25 15.04 12.30
CA GLN A 200 10.88 13.71 12.78
C GLN A 200 11.66 13.38 14.06
N PRO A 201 11.01 12.85 15.11
CA PRO A 201 11.71 12.44 16.33
C PRO A 201 12.70 11.31 16.03
N ALA A 202 13.77 11.26 16.82
CA ALA A 202 14.77 10.21 16.73
C ALA A 202 14.23 8.86 17.24
N ASP A 203 13.32 8.91 18.21
CA ASP A 203 12.68 7.73 18.77
C ASP A 203 11.53 7.23 17.88
N GLY A 204 11.31 5.90 17.88
CA GLY A 204 10.24 5.27 17.13
C GLY A 204 10.54 5.08 15.63
N VAL A 205 11.75 5.39 15.17
CA VAL A 205 12.17 5.13 13.79
C VAL A 205 12.16 3.63 13.51
N CYS A 206 11.39 3.23 12.52
CA CYS A 206 11.46 1.88 11.97
C CYS A 206 11.31 1.91 10.45
N ASN A 207 11.80 0.84 9.80
CA ASN A 207 11.87 0.76 8.35
C ASN A 207 10.88 -0.26 7.79
N ALA A 208 10.15 0.13 6.78
CA ALA A 208 9.26 -0.72 5.99
C ALA A 208 10.01 -1.22 4.74
N ARG A 209 10.77 -2.30 4.88
CA ARG A 209 11.48 -2.90 3.74
C ARG A 209 10.52 -3.36 2.65
N MET A 210 11.01 -3.49 1.44
CA MET A 210 10.25 -4.09 0.35
C MET A 210 9.84 -5.53 0.71
N ILE A 211 8.59 -5.89 0.41
CA ILE A 211 8.07 -7.25 0.56
C ILE A 211 8.70 -8.14 -0.50
N ASN A 212 9.16 -9.31 -0.09
CA ASN A 212 9.78 -10.30 -0.97
C ASN A 212 8.92 -11.57 -1.12
N LYS A 213 9.32 -12.48 -1.99
CA LYS A 213 8.53 -13.69 -2.29
C LYS A 213 8.36 -14.63 -1.09
N ALA A 214 9.34 -14.68 -0.20
CA ALA A 214 9.29 -15.56 0.97
C ALA A 214 8.24 -15.09 2.00
N ASP A 215 7.97 -13.77 2.06
CA ASP A 215 6.99 -13.20 2.98
C ASP A 215 5.55 -13.69 2.71
N TYR A 216 5.28 -14.23 1.50
CA TYR A 216 3.93 -14.68 1.12
C TYR A 216 3.59 -16.11 1.52
N GLN A 217 4.56 -16.91 1.95
CA GLN A 217 4.32 -18.29 2.34
C GLN A 217 3.90 -18.36 3.81
N ILE A 218 2.80 -19.08 4.10
CA ILE A 218 2.34 -19.34 5.48
C ILE A 218 3.29 -20.30 6.18
N ASP A 219 3.67 -19.95 7.40
CA ASP A 219 4.28 -20.85 8.38
C ASP A 219 3.24 -21.17 9.47
N TRP A 220 2.62 -22.33 9.39
CA TRP A 220 1.55 -22.73 10.29
C TRP A 220 1.96 -22.87 11.77
N GLN A 221 3.28 -22.89 12.05
CA GLN A 221 3.79 -22.90 13.42
C GLN A 221 3.58 -21.56 14.15
N GLN A 222 3.27 -20.50 13.40
CA GLN A 222 2.99 -19.18 13.96
C GLN A 222 1.57 -19.13 14.57
N PRO A 223 1.33 -18.24 15.56
CA PRO A 223 0.00 -18.02 16.13
C PRO A 223 -1.03 -17.51 15.08
N ALA A 224 -2.31 -17.89 15.23
CA ALA A 224 -3.40 -17.51 14.34
C ALA A 224 -3.47 -16.00 14.04
N LEU A 225 -3.26 -15.16 15.04
CA LEU A 225 -3.29 -13.69 14.86
C LEU A 225 -2.15 -13.21 13.95
N GLN A 226 -0.96 -13.78 14.06
CA GLN A 226 0.16 -13.43 13.21
C GLN A 226 -0.08 -13.87 11.77
N LEU A 227 -0.62 -15.08 11.55
CA LEU A 227 -1.00 -15.57 10.24
C LEU A 227 -2.12 -14.73 9.61
N HIS A 228 -3.11 -14.34 10.42
CA HIS A 228 -4.17 -13.43 9.98
C HIS A 228 -3.61 -12.10 9.49
N ARG A 229 -2.74 -11.47 10.29
CA ARG A 229 -2.08 -10.21 9.92
C ARG A 229 -1.28 -10.35 8.63
N GLN A 230 -0.57 -11.46 8.44
CA GLN A 230 0.15 -11.76 7.20
C GLN A 230 -0.79 -11.84 6.00
N VAL A 231 -1.94 -12.52 6.13
CA VAL A 231 -2.95 -12.61 5.07
C VAL A 231 -3.52 -11.24 4.71
N MET A 232 -3.87 -10.43 5.71
CA MET A 232 -4.43 -9.10 5.49
C MET A 232 -3.40 -8.12 4.93
N ALA A 233 -2.19 -8.12 5.46
CA ALA A 233 -1.10 -7.23 5.04
C ALA A 233 -0.62 -7.51 3.61
N LEU A 234 -0.54 -8.77 3.21
CA LEU A 234 0.03 -9.18 1.93
C LEU A 234 -1.04 -9.66 0.93
N TYR A 235 -2.28 -9.27 1.16
CA TYR A 235 -3.40 -9.54 0.26
C TYR A 235 -3.12 -9.06 -1.18
N PRO A 236 -3.45 -9.84 -2.23
CA PRO A 236 -4.04 -11.18 -2.25
C PRO A 236 -2.99 -12.29 -2.50
N GLY A 237 -1.76 -12.12 -2.00
CA GLY A 237 -0.61 -12.92 -2.39
C GLY A 237 -0.28 -14.10 -1.49
N VAL A 238 -0.72 -14.10 -0.22
CA VAL A 238 -0.40 -15.12 0.78
C VAL A 238 -0.96 -16.49 0.39
N TYR A 239 -0.17 -17.52 0.59
CA TYR A 239 -0.55 -18.88 0.20
C TYR A 239 0.02 -19.96 1.13
N THR A 240 -0.65 -21.11 1.07
CA THR A 240 -0.17 -22.39 1.59
C THR A 240 -0.22 -23.46 0.49
N THR A 241 0.25 -24.67 0.80
CA THR A 241 0.10 -25.83 -0.08
C THR A 241 -1.07 -26.67 0.40
N TRP A 242 -1.98 -27.00 -0.48
CA TRP A 242 -3.14 -27.86 -0.26
C TRP A 242 -3.14 -29.01 -1.26
N GLN A 243 -2.97 -30.25 -0.79
CA GLN A 243 -2.91 -31.45 -1.65
C GLN A 243 -1.99 -31.26 -2.89
N GLY A 244 -0.80 -30.69 -2.66
CA GLY A 244 0.20 -30.45 -3.71
C GLY A 244 -0.07 -29.23 -4.61
N LYS A 245 -1.17 -28.49 -4.40
CA LYS A 245 -1.54 -27.28 -5.15
C LYS A 245 -1.40 -26.04 -4.28
N ARG A 246 -1.17 -24.89 -4.91
CA ARG A 246 -1.17 -23.60 -4.20
C ARG A 246 -2.60 -23.21 -3.84
N LEU A 247 -2.84 -22.95 -2.55
CA LEU A 247 -4.05 -22.34 -2.03
C LEU A 247 -3.73 -20.93 -1.56
N LYS A 248 -4.20 -19.92 -2.27
CA LYS A 248 -4.15 -18.52 -1.78
C LYS A 248 -5.16 -18.32 -0.67
N MET A 249 -4.72 -17.66 0.38
CA MET A 249 -5.57 -17.26 1.51
C MET A 249 -5.96 -15.80 1.31
N LEU A 250 -7.25 -15.52 1.14
CA LEU A 250 -7.74 -14.19 0.77
C LEU A 250 -8.42 -13.46 1.94
N ALA A 251 -9.09 -14.20 2.81
CA ALA A 251 -9.65 -13.66 4.04
C ALA A 251 -9.62 -14.72 5.14
N THR A 252 -9.21 -14.33 6.31
CA THR A 252 -9.14 -15.20 7.50
C THR A 252 -9.71 -14.48 8.70
N GLU A 253 -10.06 -15.22 9.75
CA GLU A 253 -10.38 -14.69 11.07
C GLU A 253 -9.72 -15.56 12.13
N PRO A 254 -8.93 -14.98 13.07
CA PRO A 254 -8.28 -15.74 14.13
C PRO A 254 -9.29 -16.07 15.24
N LEU A 255 -9.38 -17.34 15.64
CA LEU A 255 -10.31 -17.77 16.69
C LEU A 255 -9.75 -17.46 18.08
N VAL A 256 -9.53 -16.19 18.36
CA VAL A 256 -8.93 -15.66 19.58
C VAL A 256 -10.00 -14.92 20.39
N GLU A 257 -10.39 -15.46 21.55
CA GLU A 257 -11.53 -14.99 22.34
C GLU A 257 -11.46 -13.48 22.69
N ARG A 258 -10.27 -12.98 23.06
CA ARG A 258 -10.07 -11.56 23.40
C ARG A 258 -10.31 -10.59 22.24
N LEU A 259 -10.39 -11.09 21.00
CA LEU A 259 -10.66 -10.31 19.79
C LEU A 259 -12.10 -10.46 19.29
N SER A 260 -12.96 -11.17 20.03
CA SER A 260 -14.33 -11.50 19.60
C SER A 260 -15.16 -10.28 19.17
N ALA A 261 -14.93 -9.12 19.79
CA ALA A 261 -15.63 -7.87 19.44
C ALA A 261 -15.21 -7.28 18.07
N GLU A 262 -14.05 -7.69 17.53
CA GLU A 262 -13.51 -7.23 16.27
C GLU A 262 -13.73 -8.22 15.12
N LEU A 263 -14.22 -9.43 15.43
CA LEU A 263 -14.53 -10.49 14.47
C LEU A 263 -15.96 -10.36 13.94
N SER A 264 -16.27 -11.09 12.86
CA SER A 264 -17.65 -11.19 12.40
C SER A 264 -18.51 -11.91 13.45
N PRO A 265 -19.82 -11.58 13.58
CA PRO A 265 -20.67 -12.10 14.66
C PRO A 265 -20.68 -13.63 14.76
N GLU A 266 -20.73 -14.32 13.61
CA GLU A 266 -20.75 -15.78 13.55
C GLU A 266 -19.42 -16.39 14.01
N VAL A 267 -18.30 -15.70 13.77
CA VAL A 267 -16.96 -16.15 14.16
C VAL A 267 -16.68 -15.83 15.62
N ALA A 268 -17.21 -14.72 16.13
CA ALA A 268 -17.12 -14.37 17.55
C ALA A 268 -17.65 -15.49 18.45
N GLU A 269 -18.77 -16.15 18.07
CA GLU A 269 -19.29 -17.31 18.81
C GLU A 269 -18.35 -18.53 18.75
N LEU A 270 -17.63 -18.72 17.64
CA LEU A 270 -16.68 -19.82 17.51
C LEU A 270 -15.46 -19.66 18.45
N THR A 271 -15.11 -18.45 18.84
CA THR A 271 -13.98 -18.22 19.76
C THR A 271 -14.19 -18.82 21.16
N LYS A 272 -15.46 -19.05 21.55
CA LYS A 272 -15.85 -19.63 22.86
C LYS A 272 -15.75 -21.15 22.87
N ARG A 273 -15.58 -21.78 21.70
CA ARG A 273 -15.51 -23.26 21.59
C ARG A 273 -14.15 -23.76 22.02
N GLN A 274 -14.12 -24.94 22.61
CA GLN A 274 -12.89 -25.72 22.77
C GLN A 274 -12.60 -26.43 21.45
N TRP A 275 -11.39 -26.21 20.95
CA TRP A 275 -10.91 -26.80 19.71
C TRP A 275 -9.96 -27.95 19.97
N PRO A 276 -10.04 -29.07 19.21
CA PRO A 276 -9.06 -30.14 19.31
C PRO A 276 -7.65 -29.62 18.97
N GLN A 277 -6.66 -30.23 19.58
CA GLN A 277 -5.27 -29.95 19.24
C GLN A 277 -4.87 -30.86 18.09
N GLU A 278 -4.65 -30.25 16.93
CA GLU A 278 -4.15 -30.91 15.73
C GLU A 278 -2.77 -30.35 15.36
N CYS A 279 -2.06 -31.04 14.48
CA CYS A 279 -0.79 -30.53 13.98
C CYS A 279 -0.99 -29.21 13.20
N PRO A 280 -0.14 -28.19 13.40
CA PRO A 280 -0.25 -26.93 12.68
C PRO A 280 -0.30 -27.13 11.16
N GLY A 281 -1.33 -26.54 10.52
CA GLY A 281 -1.63 -26.68 9.10
C GLY A 281 -2.67 -27.76 8.77
N GLU A 282 -3.06 -28.60 9.73
CA GLU A 282 -4.14 -29.56 9.54
C GLU A 282 -5.52 -28.89 9.68
N VAL A 283 -6.50 -29.48 9.02
CA VAL A 283 -7.90 -29.04 9.10
C VAL A 283 -8.53 -29.61 10.33
N ILE A 284 -9.00 -28.74 11.22
CA ILE A 284 -9.75 -29.10 12.41
C ILE A 284 -11.22 -29.34 12.03
N GLU A 285 -11.83 -28.40 11.31
CA GLU A 285 -13.26 -28.47 10.99
C GLU A 285 -13.57 -27.73 9.68
N ARG A 286 -14.58 -28.21 8.96
CA ARG A 286 -15.21 -27.52 7.84
C ARG A 286 -16.58 -27.04 8.28
N ILE A 287 -16.75 -25.71 8.37
CA ILE A 287 -17.98 -25.11 8.88
C ILE A 287 -18.85 -24.65 7.71
N PRO A 288 -20.04 -25.29 7.47
CA PRO A 288 -20.93 -24.91 6.39
C PRO A 288 -21.26 -23.41 6.40
N GLY A 289 -21.17 -22.77 5.25
CA GLY A 289 -21.42 -21.32 5.10
C GLY A 289 -20.29 -20.40 5.55
N LEU A 290 -19.34 -20.86 6.37
CA LEU A 290 -18.26 -20.02 6.89
C LEU A 290 -16.91 -20.29 6.22
N GLY A 291 -16.40 -21.52 6.27
CA GLY A 291 -15.10 -21.83 5.71
C GLY A 291 -14.40 -23.03 6.37
N VAL A 292 -13.09 -23.01 6.40
CA VAL A 292 -12.23 -24.09 6.90
C VAL A 292 -11.40 -23.60 8.08
N VAL A 293 -11.47 -24.32 9.20
CA VAL A 293 -10.67 -24.05 10.41
C VAL A 293 -9.39 -24.86 10.34
N PHE A 294 -8.26 -24.20 10.43
CA PHE A 294 -6.93 -24.78 10.47
C PHE A 294 -6.30 -24.69 11.84
N ALA A 295 -5.56 -25.71 12.23
CA ALA A 295 -4.68 -25.69 13.38
C ALA A 295 -3.49 -24.75 13.09
N THR A 296 -3.02 -24.07 14.13
CA THR A 296 -1.85 -23.19 14.09
C THR A 296 -0.96 -23.43 15.30
N GLY A 297 0.13 -22.69 15.44
CA GLY A 297 0.97 -22.71 16.64
C GLY A 297 0.30 -22.14 17.91
N GLY A 298 -1.02 -21.88 17.86
CA GLY A 298 -1.81 -21.39 18.99
C GLY A 298 -3.31 -21.64 18.80
N CYS A 299 -4.15 -20.61 18.96
CA CYS A 299 -5.58 -20.70 18.63
C CYS A 299 -5.77 -21.00 17.14
N PRO A 300 -6.86 -21.67 16.73
CA PRO A 300 -7.13 -21.96 15.32
C PRO A 300 -7.36 -20.70 14.46
N LEU A 301 -7.17 -20.86 13.15
CA LEU A 301 -7.41 -19.84 12.14
C LEU A 301 -8.53 -20.30 11.20
N LEU A 302 -9.57 -19.49 11.06
CA LEU A 302 -10.64 -19.73 10.08
C LEU A 302 -10.26 -19.08 8.73
N LEU A 303 -10.20 -19.87 7.68
CA LEU A 303 -10.13 -19.42 6.29
C LEU A 303 -11.54 -19.16 5.76
N ARG A 304 -11.90 -17.88 5.54
CA ARG A 304 -13.21 -17.44 5.04
C ARG A 304 -13.27 -17.43 3.51
N SER A 305 -12.17 -17.04 2.88
CA SER A 305 -12.06 -16.95 1.43
C SER A 305 -10.68 -17.37 0.97
N GLY A 306 -10.62 -18.11 -0.12
CA GLY A 306 -9.39 -18.60 -0.70
C GLY A 306 -9.51 -18.83 -2.20
N GLN A 307 -8.37 -19.15 -2.84
CA GLN A 307 -8.32 -19.47 -4.25
C GLN A 307 -7.36 -20.66 -4.46
N LEU A 308 -7.93 -21.81 -4.76
CA LEU A 308 -7.13 -22.97 -5.15
C LEU A 308 -6.57 -22.77 -6.57
N GLU A 309 -5.36 -23.23 -6.79
CA GLU A 309 -4.69 -23.17 -8.09
C GLU A 309 -5.58 -23.74 -9.21
N GLY A 310 -5.74 -22.96 -10.29
CA GLY A 310 -6.61 -23.32 -11.42
C GLY A 310 -8.11 -23.04 -11.20
N LYS A 311 -8.50 -22.53 -10.03
CA LYS A 311 -9.90 -22.18 -9.72
C LYS A 311 -10.08 -20.67 -9.51
N SER A 312 -11.31 -20.21 -9.52
CA SER A 312 -11.68 -18.84 -9.12
C SER A 312 -11.64 -18.70 -7.59
N ALA A 313 -11.51 -17.47 -7.10
CA ALA A 313 -11.66 -17.18 -5.68
C ALA A 313 -13.06 -17.64 -5.19
N ALA A 314 -13.11 -18.22 -3.99
CA ALA A 314 -14.33 -18.75 -3.40
C ALA A 314 -14.39 -18.50 -1.89
N SER A 315 -15.61 -18.50 -1.35
CA SER A 315 -15.90 -18.38 0.08
C SER A 315 -17.04 -19.33 0.47
N GLY A 316 -17.25 -19.54 1.77
CA GLY A 316 -18.36 -20.34 2.30
C GLY A 316 -18.45 -21.74 1.65
N ALA A 317 -19.63 -22.13 1.20
CA ALA A 317 -19.90 -23.46 0.62
C ALA A 317 -19.04 -23.75 -0.63
N ASN A 318 -18.82 -22.74 -1.49
CA ASN A 318 -18.00 -22.91 -2.69
C ASN A 318 -16.52 -23.15 -2.35
N LEU A 319 -16.01 -22.54 -1.29
CA LEU A 319 -14.65 -22.81 -0.80
C LEU A 319 -14.55 -24.24 -0.29
N LEU A 320 -15.52 -24.69 0.52
CA LEU A 320 -15.56 -26.06 1.02
C LEU A 320 -15.57 -27.08 -0.11
N GLN A 321 -16.37 -26.84 -1.16
CA GLN A 321 -16.41 -27.70 -2.34
C GLN A 321 -15.08 -27.75 -3.10
N GLN A 322 -14.32 -26.66 -3.12
CA GLN A 322 -13.00 -26.63 -3.77
C GLN A 322 -11.93 -27.39 -2.98
N LEU A 323 -12.09 -27.48 -1.66
CA LEU A 323 -11.11 -28.05 -0.73
C LEU A 323 -11.45 -29.49 -0.27
N ASN A 324 -12.47 -30.08 -0.84
CA ASN A 324 -12.82 -31.50 -0.65
C ASN A 324 -11.90 -32.44 -1.40
#